data_c06b7a44ede069f62f967c047fd5e14c
#
_entry.id   c06b7a44ede069f62f967c047fd5e14c
#
_cell.length_a   1.000
_cell.length_b   1.000
_cell.length_c   1.000
_cell.angle_alpha   90.00
_cell.angle_beta   90.00
_cell.angle_gamma   90.00
#
_symmetry.space_group_name_H-M   'P 1'
#
loop_
_entity.id
_entity.type
_entity.pdbx_description
1 polymer ?
#
loop_
_entity_poly.entity_id
_entity_poly.type
_entity_poly.pdbx_seq_one_letter_code
_entity_poly.pdbx_strand_id
1 'polypeptide(L)'
;MTQSRRMLVLRAVVEDYIRSQEPVGSTSLTRDHDLGVSSATIRNDMAALEDEGYLIQPHTSAGRVPTEKGYRYFVDRLATVVPLSEAQRLSLIHI
;
A
#
# COMPACT_ATOMS: atom_id res chain seq x y z
N MET A 1 -10.21 -1.28 -17.40
CA MET A 1 -9.89 -2.39 -16.52
C MET A 1 -9.78 -1.97 -15.09
N THR A 2 -10.48 -2.64 -14.25
CA THR A 2 -10.51 -2.31 -12.84
C THR A 2 -9.26 -2.82 -12.14
N GLN A 3 -8.72 -2.01 -11.26
CA GLN A 3 -7.63 -2.43 -10.40
C GLN A 3 -8.15 -3.50 -9.46
N SER A 4 -7.36 -4.54 -9.20
CA SER A 4 -7.81 -5.60 -8.32
C SER A 4 -7.91 -5.08 -6.89
N ARG A 5 -8.80 -5.69 -6.11
CA ARG A 5 -8.94 -5.33 -4.70
C ARG A 5 -7.61 -5.50 -3.97
N ARG A 6 -6.86 -6.54 -4.33
CA ARG A 6 -5.57 -6.80 -3.68
C ARG A 6 -4.63 -5.61 -3.83
N MET A 7 -4.61 -5.00 -5.01
CA MET A 7 -3.75 -3.83 -5.22
C MET A 7 -4.25 -2.62 -4.45
N LEU A 8 -5.56 -2.50 -4.27
CA LEU A 8 -6.09 -1.44 -3.43
C LEU A 8 -5.70 -1.63 -1.97
N VAL A 9 -5.66 -2.88 -1.51
CA VAL A 9 -5.21 -3.19 -0.16
C VAL A 9 -3.74 -2.81 -0.01
N LEU A 10 -2.92 -3.15 -0.99
CA LEU A 10 -1.50 -2.79 -0.94
C LEU A 10 -1.33 -1.28 -0.86
N ARG A 11 -2.07 -0.55 -1.68
CA ARG A 11 -2.00 0.91 -1.64
C ARG A 11 -2.38 1.45 -0.27
N ALA A 12 -3.43 0.91 0.33
CA ALA A 12 -3.87 1.36 1.63
C ALA A 12 -2.83 1.08 2.70
N VAL A 13 -2.18 -0.07 2.64
CA VAL A 13 -1.12 -0.41 3.60
C VAL A 13 0.04 0.56 3.47
N VAL A 14 0.46 0.84 2.24
CA VAL A 14 1.58 1.75 2.03
C VAL A 14 1.24 3.15 2.54
N GLU A 15 0.04 3.64 2.22
CA GLU A 15 -0.37 4.96 2.66
C GLU A 15 -0.43 5.07 4.18
N ASP A 16 -1.00 4.05 4.82
CA ASP A 16 -1.10 4.08 6.27
C ASP A 16 0.27 3.97 6.93
N TYR A 17 1.15 3.14 6.35
CA TYR A 17 2.48 3.00 6.91
C TYR A 17 3.28 4.30 6.79
N ILE A 18 3.18 4.97 5.65
CA ILE A 18 3.86 6.24 5.47
C ILE A 18 3.42 7.25 6.52
N ARG A 19 2.12 7.25 6.83
CA ARG A 19 1.57 8.20 7.77
C ARG A 19 1.92 7.87 9.20
N SER A 20 1.81 6.61 9.59
CA SER A 20 1.94 6.20 10.98
C SER A 20 3.31 5.66 11.35
N GLN A 21 4.05 5.15 10.37
CA GLN A 21 5.34 4.50 10.58
C GLN A 21 5.21 3.26 11.47
N GLU A 22 4.04 2.63 11.46
CA GLU A 22 3.76 1.45 12.26
C GLU A 22 3.14 0.38 11.39
N PRO A 23 3.32 -0.90 11.75
CA PRO A 23 2.69 -1.98 10.97
C PRO A 23 1.19 -1.80 10.91
N VAL A 24 0.62 -2.18 9.78
CA VAL A 24 -0.79 -1.94 9.47
C VAL A 24 -1.56 -3.24 9.60
N GLY A 25 -2.65 -3.22 10.36
CA GLY A 25 -3.49 -4.39 10.55
C GLY A 25 -4.75 -4.33 9.68
N SER A 26 -5.35 -5.50 9.45
CA SER A 26 -6.55 -5.58 8.61
C SER A 26 -7.71 -4.81 9.23
N THR A 27 -7.82 -4.81 10.54
CA THR A 27 -8.89 -4.08 11.22
C THR A 27 -8.75 -2.58 11.00
N SER A 28 -7.52 -2.07 11.09
CA SER A 28 -7.28 -0.65 10.84
C SER A 28 -7.63 -0.28 9.40
N LEU A 29 -7.26 -1.12 8.44
CA LEU A 29 -7.60 -0.86 7.05
C LEU A 29 -9.10 -0.83 6.85
N THR A 30 -9.81 -1.78 7.46
CA THR A 30 -11.26 -1.84 7.31
C THR A 30 -11.92 -0.61 7.88
N ARG A 31 -11.40 -0.11 9.01
CA ARG A 31 -11.96 1.04 9.68
C ARG A 31 -11.67 2.34 8.93
N ASP A 32 -10.43 2.48 8.44
CA ASP A 32 -9.97 3.75 7.89
C ASP A 32 -10.16 3.87 6.39
N HIS A 33 -10.40 2.75 5.70
CA HIS A 33 -10.58 2.73 4.26
C HIS A 33 -11.85 1.96 3.92
N ASP A 34 -12.63 2.51 3.00
CA ASP A 34 -13.85 1.85 2.56
C ASP A 34 -13.51 0.95 1.38
N LEU A 35 -13.11 -0.29 1.68
CA LEU A 35 -12.75 -1.24 0.66
C LEU A 35 -13.90 -2.17 0.29
N GLY A 36 -15.03 -2.03 0.96
CA GLY A 36 -16.23 -2.77 0.60
C GLY A 36 -16.25 -4.22 1.00
N VAL A 37 -15.32 -4.67 1.84
CA VAL A 37 -15.24 -6.05 2.26
C VAL A 37 -14.88 -6.12 3.73
N SER A 38 -15.03 -7.32 4.30
CA SER A 38 -14.76 -7.53 5.73
C SER A 38 -13.26 -7.55 6.02
N SER A 39 -12.92 -7.41 7.30
CA SER A 39 -11.52 -7.46 7.70
C SER A 39 -10.91 -8.83 7.44
N ALA A 40 -11.70 -9.89 7.49
CA ALA A 40 -11.19 -11.23 7.16
C ALA A 40 -10.75 -11.31 5.71
N THR A 41 -11.52 -10.71 4.80
CA THR A 41 -11.15 -10.67 3.40
C THR A 41 -9.89 -9.83 3.19
N ILE A 42 -9.80 -8.70 3.89
CA ILE A 42 -8.62 -7.86 3.82
C ILE A 42 -7.39 -8.64 4.30
N ARG A 43 -7.54 -9.39 5.39
CA ARG A 43 -6.44 -10.20 5.92
C ARG A 43 -5.96 -11.21 4.89
N ASN A 44 -6.89 -11.85 4.19
CA ASN A 44 -6.54 -12.81 3.15
C ASN A 44 -5.76 -12.14 2.02
N ASP A 45 -6.19 -10.95 1.62
CA ASP A 45 -5.49 -10.22 0.58
C ASP A 45 -4.08 -9.82 1.05
N MET A 46 -3.95 -9.43 2.32
CA MET A 46 -2.64 -9.09 2.86
C MET A 46 -1.71 -10.30 2.88
N ALA A 47 -2.25 -11.48 3.20
CA ALA A 47 -1.45 -12.70 3.18
C ALA A 47 -0.97 -13.01 1.76
N ALA A 48 -1.83 -12.82 0.77
CA ALA A 48 -1.44 -13.04 -0.62
C ALA A 48 -0.37 -12.04 -1.05
N LEU A 49 -0.49 -10.80 -0.63
CA LEU A 49 0.52 -9.78 -0.95
C LEU A 49 1.85 -10.12 -0.28
N GLU A 50 1.81 -10.68 0.91
CA GLU A 50 3.01 -11.10 1.60
C GLU A 50 3.68 -12.24 0.84
N ASP A 51 2.91 -13.20 0.36
CA ASP A 51 3.43 -14.30 -0.46
C ASP A 51 4.10 -13.80 -1.72
N GLU A 52 3.57 -12.73 -2.29
CA GLU A 52 4.11 -12.17 -3.52
C GLU A 52 5.26 -11.21 -3.27
N GLY A 53 5.60 -10.97 -2.01
CA GLY A 53 6.74 -10.15 -1.66
C GLY A 53 6.47 -8.66 -1.55
N TYR A 54 5.21 -8.25 -1.58
CA TYR A 54 4.88 -6.83 -1.45
C TYR A 54 4.80 -6.38 0.01
N LEU A 55 4.48 -7.30 0.91
CA LEU A 55 4.34 -7.01 2.33
C LEU A 55 5.16 -8.00 3.14
N ILE A 56 5.46 -7.62 4.37
CA ILE A 56 6.16 -8.52 5.28
C ILE A 56 5.61 -8.28 6.69
N GLN A 57 5.58 -9.35 7.49
CA GLN A 57 5.13 -9.26 8.87
C GLN A 57 6.33 -9.16 9.80
N PRO A 58 6.44 -8.04 10.55
CA PRO A 58 7.53 -7.93 11.53
C PRO A 58 7.35 -8.91 12.67
N HIS A 59 8.45 -9.27 13.32
CA HIS A 59 8.44 -10.22 14.42
C HIS A 59 7.53 -9.81 15.56
N THR A 60 7.47 -8.52 15.82
CA THR A 60 6.85 -8.02 17.03
C THR A 60 5.42 -7.55 16.83
N SER A 61 4.85 -7.82 15.68
CA SER A 61 3.53 -7.27 15.38
C SER A 61 2.74 -8.24 14.52
N ALA A 62 1.41 -8.21 14.70
CA ALA A 62 0.51 -8.94 13.83
C ALA A 62 0.24 -8.18 12.53
N GLY A 63 0.62 -6.89 12.47
CA GLY A 63 0.41 -6.09 11.29
C GLY A 63 1.43 -6.35 10.20
N ARG A 64 1.32 -5.61 9.11
CA ARG A 64 2.20 -5.76 7.95
C ARG A 64 2.84 -4.43 7.61
N VAL A 65 4.05 -4.49 7.07
CA VAL A 65 4.72 -3.31 6.53
C VAL A 65 5.04 -3.58 5.07
N PRO A 66 5.10 -2.54 4.22
CA PRO A 66 5.45 -2.75 2.82
C PRO A 66 6.94 -3.03 2.68
N THR A 67 7.26 -3.92 1.75
CA THR A 67 8.64 -4.17 1.35
C THR A 67 9.06 -3.11 0.35
N GLU A 68 10.34 -3.15 -0.04
CA GLU A 68 10.81 -2.26 -1.10
C GLU A 68 10.02 -2.49 -2.38
N LYS A 69 9.71 -3.75 -2.69
CA LYS A 69 8.89 -4.08 -3.85
C LYS A 69 7.52 -3.45 -3.77
N GLY A 70 6.91 -3.48 -2.57
CA GLY A 70 5.61 -2.87 -2.36
C GLY A 70 5.64 -1.36 -2.57
N TYR A 71 6.65 -0.71 -2.02
CA TYR A 71 6.83 0.72 -2.22
C TYR A 71 7.01 1.06 -3.68
N ARG A 72 7.83 0.30 -4.39
CA ARG A 72 8.08 0.53 -5.80
C ARG A 72 6.81 0.44 -6.61
N TYR A 73 6.03 -0.58 -6.34
CA TYR A 73 4.77 -0.74 -7.04
C TYR A 73 3.87 0.46 -6.82
N PHE A 74 3.79 0.91 -5.57
CA PHE A 74 2.96 2.06 -5.22
C PHE A 74 3.43 3.33 -5.96
N VAL A 75 4.73 3.59 -5.94
CA VAL A 75 5.28 4.77 -6.58
C VAL A 75 5.09 4.73 -8.09
N ASP A 76 5.31 3.57 -8.69
CA ASP A 76 5.16 3.42 -10.14
C ASP A 76 3.71 3.67 -10.55
N ARG A 77 2.76 3.13 -9.79
CA ARG A 77 1.36 3.33 -10.11
C ARG A 77 0.96 4.78 -9.94
N LEU A 78 1.47 5.41 -8.91
CA LEU A 78 1.17 6.82 -8.66
C LEU A 78 1.70 7.69 -9.80
N ALA A 79 2.91 7.43 -10.25
CA ALA A 79 3.50 8.17 -11.35
C ALA A 79 2.73 7.97 -12.65
N THR A 80 2.17 6.78 -12.84
CA THR A 80 1.40 6.47 -14.03
C THR A 80 0.04 7.14 -13.99
N VAL A 81 -0.60 7.12 -12.83
CA VAL A 81 -1.96 7.65 -12.69
C VAL A 81 -1.97 9.16 -12.67
N VAL A 82 -0.96 9.77 -12.09
CA VAL A 82 -0.90 11.23 -11.95
C VAL A 82 0.37 11.73 -12.63
N PRO A 83 0.32 11.93 -13.95
CA PRO A 83 1.50 12.40 -14.68
C PRO A 83 1.92 13.77 -14.15
N LEU A 84 3.20 13.93 -13.94
CA LEU A 84 3.72 15.20 -13.48
C LEU A 84 3.90 16.15 -14.65
N SER A 85 3.62 17.42 -14.40
CA SER A 85 3.93 18.44 -15.36
C SER A 85 5.44 18.62 -15.45
N GLU A 86 5.88 19.32 -16.48
CA GLU A 86 7.31 19.57 -16.63
C GLU A 86 7.86 20.31 -15.41
N ALA A 87 7.12 21.29 -14.94
CA ALA A 87 7.57 22.07 -13.78
C ALA A 87 7.67 21.21 -12.53
N GLN A 88 6.70 20.34 -12.36
CA GLN A 88 6.70 19.46 -11.19
C GLN A 88 7.88 18.51 -11.21
N ARG A 89 8.21 17.99 -12.38
CA ARG A 89 9.34 17.08 -12.49
C ARG A 89 10.65 17.78 -12.20
N LEU A 90 10.79 18.99 -12.70
CA LEU A 90 11.98 19.77 -12.42
C LEU A 90 12.10 20.06 -10.95
N SER A 91 11.00 20.40 -10.31
CA SER A 91 10.98 20.66 -8.89
C SER A 91 11.45 19.45 -8.11
N LEU A 92 10.98 18.27 -8.45
CA LEU A 92 11.38 17.05 -7.78
C LEU A 92 12.85 16.74 -7.97
N ILE A 93 13.34 17.01 -9.16
CA ILE A 93 14.75 16.76 -9.46
C ILE A 93 15.65 17.67 -8.65
N HIS A 94 15.23 18.88 -8.43
CA HIS A 94 16.06 19.87 -7.74
C HIS A 94 16.02 19.75 -6.23
N ILE A 95 15.12 18.96 -5.70
CA ILE A 95 15.09 18.68 -4.28
C ILE A 95 16.11 17.61 -3.92
#